data_5745b400845e7c840cd7f3509e2aefb5
#
_entry.id   5745b400845e7c840cd7f3509e2aefb5
#
_cell.length_a   1.000
_cell.length_b   1.000
_cell.length_c   1.000
_cell.angle_alpha   90.00
_cell.angle_beta   90.00
_cell.angle_gamma   90.00
#
_symmetry.space_group_name_H-M   'P 1'
#
loop_
_entity.id
_entity.type
_entity.pdbx_description
1 polymer ?
#
loop_
_entity_poly.entity_id
_entity_poly.type
_entity_poly.pdbx_seq_one_letter_code
_entity_poly.pdbx_strand_id
1 'polypeptide(L)'
;PIQASITFYDKLSDSYDVRFATRPFGRPRTSPFQPVKWHPSMGVDRLDVDYSILNGGKIIPGVNTYAWNERRRERHGGFEEVVPNLELYLDSSMSMPNPTETLSLPVLSGFVAAKKAHRKGSQLKSVNFSGDSQYKVQPWTRDLNKVFENLVVFHNGGTVFPANVLLEDGDPKQVLIITDSFVGNKQETADAIAELKRRNKGNNVTVYSLHPVDNTDYLRNAGAEVVHGTTTDIFKKVIGKAEEVYAR
;
A
#
# COMPACT_ATOMS: atom_id res chain seq x y z
N PRO A 1 -4.05 -27.07 12.72
CA PRO A 1 -4.04 -26.80 11.26
C PRO A 1 -3.74 -25.33 10.95
N ILE A 2 -4.49 -24.37 11.52
CA ILE A 2 -4.37 -22.93 11.21
C ILE A 2 -2.93 -22.40 11.44
N GLN A 3 -2.31 -22.67 12.57
CA GLN A 3 -0.94 -22.20 12.85
C GLN A 3 0.09 -22.76 11.87
N ALA A 4 -0.09 -23.99 11.43
CA ALA A 4 0.79 -24.60 10.42
C ALA A 4 0.64 -23.90 9.06
N SER A 5 -0.61 -23.58 8.68
CA SER A 5 -0.88 -22.83 7.45
C SER A 5 -0.27 -21.42 7.52
N ILE A 6 -0.42 -20.70 8.64
CA ILE A 6 0.20 -19.39 8.83
C ILE A 6 1.72 -19.49 8.64
N THR A 7 2.37 -20.43 9.33
CA THR A 7 3.83 -20.62 9.23
C THR A 7 4.25 -20.98 7.80
N PHE A 8 3.47 -21.78 7.09
CA PHE A 8 3.72 -22.16 5.72
C PHE A 8 3.66 -20.94 4.77
N TYR A 9 2.53 -20.20 4.81
CA TYR A 9 2.36 -19.01 3.96
C TYR A 9 3.33 -17.89 4.32
N ASP A 10 3.66 -17.72 5.59
CA ASP A 10 4.63 -16.74 6.05
C ASP A 10 6.01 -17.02 5.45
N LYS A 11 6.52 -18.25 5.57
CA LYS A 11 7.80 -18.65 4.96
C LYS A 11 7.76 -18.60 3.43
N LEU A 12 6.68 -19.08 2.82
CA LEU A 12 6.55 -19.06 1.36
C LEU A 12 6.52 -17.64 0.82
N SER A 13 5.85 -16.71 1.50
CA SER A 13 5.82 -15.31 1.11
C SER A 13 7.18 -14.62 1.13
N ASP A 14 8.13 -15.07 1.96
CA ASP A 14 9.50 -14.55 1.99
C ASP A 14 10.28 -14.85 0.70
N SER A 15 9.92 -15.95 0.00
CA SER A 15 10.53 -16.30 -1.29
C SER A 15 10.19 -15.32 -2.41
N TYR A 16 9.10 -14.57 -2.23
CA TYR A 16 8.64 -13.52 -3.15
C TYR A 16 9.03 -12.11 -2.69
N ASP A 17 9.92 -12.06 -1.71
CA ASP A 17 10.50 -10.82 -1.27
C ASP A 17 11.52 -10.33 -2.29
N VAL A 18 11.04 -9.58 -3.27
CA VAL A 18 11.90 -8.85 -4.16
C VAL A 18 12.68 -7.86 -3.30
N ARG A 19 13.97 -8.13 -3.12
CA ARG A 19 14.90 -7.17 -2.53
C ARG A 19 14.84 -5.93 -3.41
N PHE A 20 14.14 -4.91 -2.93
CA PHE A 20 14.20 -3.62 -3.59
C PHE A 20 15.67 -3.23 -3.67
N ALA A 21 16.21 -3.16 -4.88
CA ALA A 21 17.38 -2.35 -5.08
C ALA A 21 16.99 -0.97 -4.55
N THR A 22 17.53 -0.59 -3.42
CA THR A 22 17.46 0.78 -2.92
C THR A 22 18.09 1.62 -4.01
N ARG A 23 17.25 2.13 -4.92
CA ARG A 23 17.71 3.23 -5.76
C ARG A 23 18.08 4.31 -4.78
N PRO A 24 19.35 4.73 -4.75
CA PRO A 24 19.72 5.88 -3.94
C PRO A 24 18.68 6.96 -4.32
N PHE A 25 18.01 7.51 -3.35
CA PHE A 25 17.05 8.60 -3.52
C PHE A 25 17.61 9.53 -4.58
N GLY A 26 16.91 9.63 -5.72
CA GLY A 26 17.33 10.54 -6.77
C GLY A 26 17.51 11.88 -6.10
N ARG A 27 18.70 12.45 -6.19
CA ARG A 27 18.99 13.77 -5.65
C ARG A 27 17.80 14.65 -6.03
N PRO A 28 17.19 15.37 -5.09
CA PRO A 28 16.10 16.27 -5.43
C PRO A 28 16.58 17.12 -6.60
N ARG A 29 15.78 17.17 -7.68
CA ARG A 29 16.11 18.04 -8.82
C ARG A 29 16.31 19.42 -8.23
N THR A 30 17.56 19.82 -8.10
CA THR A 30 17.93 21.13 -7.63
C THR A 30 17.45 22.13 -8.68
N SER A 31 16.37 22.81 -8.38
CA SER A 31 16.14 24.14 -8.95
C SER A 31 17.42 24.95 -8.82
N PRO A 32 17.83 25.78 -9.77
CA PRO A 32 19.09 26.49 -9.70
C PRO A 32 19.22 27.20 -8.35
N PHE A 33 20.19 26.76 -7.58
CA PHE A 33 20.48 27.24 -6.26
C PHE A 33 21.20 28.59 -6.41
N GLN A 34 20.64 29.65 -5.90
CA GLN A 34 21.38 30.90 -5.70
C GLN A 34 21.80 30.95 -4.23
N PRO A 35 23.04 30.66 -3.92
CA PRO A 35 23.55 30.76 -2.56
C PRO A 35 23.56 32.24 -2.13
N VAL A 36 23.12 32.49 -0.91
CA VAL A 36 23.20 33.81 -0.30
C VAL A 36 24.51 33.92 0.43
N LYS A 37 25.19 35.07 0.38
CA LYS A 37 26.40 35.25 1.19
C LYS A 37 26.07 35.14 2.68
N TRP A 38 26.80 34.26 3.38
CA TRP A 38 26.67 34.11 4.80
C TRP A 38 27.34 35.27 5.54
N HIS A 39 26.68 35.79 6.55
CA HIS A 39 27.21 36.84 7.45
C HIS A 39 27.21 36.30 8.88
N PRO A 40 28.19 36.69 9.74
CA PRO A 40 28.27 36.23 11.14
C PRO A 40 26.99 36.39 11.96
N SER A 41 26.14 37.36 11.62
CA SER A 41 24.83 37.53 12.25
C SER A 41 23.79 36.45 11.93
N MET A 42 24.05 35.58 10.96
CA MET A 42 23.12 34.53 10.51
C MET A 42 23.23 33.22 11.31
N GLY A 43 24.17 33.13 12.23
CA GLY A 43 24.45 31.89 12.95
C GLY A 43 25.26 30.88 12.13
N VAL A 44 26.07 30.07 12.80
CA VAL A 44 26.99 29.10 12.18
C VAL A 44 26.22 27.91 11.61
N ASP A 45 25.05 27.60 12.15
CA ASP A 45 24.13 26.53 11.71
C ASP A 45 23.57 26.76 10.30
N ARG A 46 23.67 28.00 9.78
CA ARG A 46 23.26 28.36 8.42
C ARG A 46 24.40 28.35 7.40
N LEU A 47 25.63 28.17 7.85
CA LEU A 47 26.79 28.15 6.96
C LEU A 47 26.80 26.88 6.10
N ASP A 48 26.80 27.07 4.77
CA ASP A 48 27.03 26.01 3.82
C ASP A 48 28.55 25.81 3.64
N VAL A 49 29.11 24.92 4.44
CA VAL A 49 30.54 24.63 4.45
C VAL A 49 30.99 24.08 3.11
N ASP A 50 30.25 23.12 2.55
CA ASP A 50 30.63 22.43 1.31
C ASP A 50 30.65 23.40 0.13
N TYR A 51 29.61 24.20 -0.03
CA TYR A 51 29.57 25.21 -1.09
C TYR A 51 30.62 26.30 -0.91
N SER A 52 30.89 26.71 0.32
CA SER A 52 31.89 27.72 0.63
C SER A 52 33.29 27.23 0.26
N ILE A 53 33.62 25.97 0.54
CA ILE A 53 34.91 25.36 0.18
C ILE A 53 35.06 25.21 -1.32
N LEU A 54 34.01 24.74 -2.01
CA LEU A 54 34.03 24.53 -3.46
C LEU A 54 34.25 25.84 -4.25
N ASN A 55 33.77 26.97 -3.74
CA ASN A 55 33.90 28.26 -4.42
C ASN A 55 35.10 29.11 -3.98
N GLY A 56 35.78 28.76 -2.88
CA GLY A 56 36.86 29.58 -2.37
C GLY A 56 38.11 28.84 -1.88
N GLY A 57 38.10 27.50 -1.89
CA GLY A 57 39.23 26.69 -1.44
C GLY A 57 39.53 26.77 0.07
N LYS A 58 39.27 27.91 0.70
CA LYS A 58 39.38 28.16 2.14
C LYS A 58 38.17 28.94 2.60
N ILE A 59 37.69 28.64 3.80
CA ILE A 59 36.58 29.40 4.42
C ILE A 59 37.16 30.68 5.04
N ILE A 60 36.78 31.81 4.48
CA ILE A 60 37.09 33.15 5.02
C ILE A 60 35.75 33.78 5.39
N PRO A 61 35.43 33.92 6.70
CA PRO A 61 34.15 34.48 7.17
C PRO A 61 33.82 35.83 6.54
N GLY A 62 32.64 35.96 5.95
CA GLY A 62 32.19 37.20 5.33
C GLY A 62 32.72 37.46 3.90
N VAL A 63 33.69 36.70 3.41
CA VAL A 63 34.30 36.87 2.08
C VAL A 63 33.78 35.81 1.08
N ASN A 64 34.02 34.54 1.37
CA ASN A 64 33.64 33.43 0.54
C ASN A 64 32.75 32.41 1.25
N THR A 65 32.07 32.86 2.30
CA THR A 65 31.10 32.07 3.04
C THR A 65 29.70 32.25 2.50
N TYR A 66 28.97 31.14 2.33
CA TYR A 66 27.62 31.09 1.80
C TYR A 66 26.67 30.43 2.79
N ALA A 67 25.43 30.87 2.78
CA ALA A 67 24.39 30.39 3.66
C ALA A 67 23.27 29.68 2.85
N TRP A 68 22.61 28.74 3.50
CA TRP A 68 21.36 28.16 3.01
C TRP A 68 20.26 29.21 3.02
N ASN A 69 19.53 29.33 1.93
CA ASN A 69 18.38 30.25 1.86
C ASN A 69 17.20 29.63 2.65
N GLU A 70 16.73 30.29 3.70
CA GLU A 70 15.61 29.84 4.52
C GLU A 70 14.31 29.58 3.75
N ARG A 71 14.02 30.37 2.72
CA ARG A 71 12.84 30.16 1.87
C ARG A 71 12.82 28.80 1.18
N ARG A 72 13.95 28.10 1.18
CA ARG A 72 14.10 26.76 0.65
C ARG A 72 13.84 25.68 1.68
N ARG A 73 14.09 25.92 2.98
CA ARG A 73 13.70 24.99 4.04
C ARG A 73 12.18 24.80 4.09
N GLU A 74 11.41 25.85 3.90
CA GLU A 74 9.94 25.79 3.87
C GLU A 74 9.39 25.17 2.57
N ARG A 75 10.13 25.27 1.43
CA ARG A 75 9.74 24.65 0.16
C ARG A 75 10.26 23.23 -0.02
N HIS A 76 11.20 22.81 0.80
CA HIS A 76 11.61 21.42 0.98
C HIS A 76 10.89 20.80 2.19
N GLY A 77 9.69 21.23 2.48
CA GLY A 77 8.73 20.31 2.99
C GLY A 77 8.75 19.14 2.01
N GLY A 78 9.61 18.17 2.26
CA GLY A 78 9.56 16.92 1.55
C GLY A 78 8.09 16.53 1.57
N PHE A 79 7.51 16.26 0.42
CA PHE A 79 6.32 15.45 0.45
C PHE A 79 6.77 14.22 1.23
N GLU A 80 6.45 14.16 2.51
CA GLU A 80 6.42 12.87 3.18
C GLU A 80 5.53 12.05 2.26
N GLU A 81 6.13 11.14 1.51
CA GLU A 81 5.36 10.15 0.79
C GLU A 81 4.60 9.42 1.88
N VAL A 82 3.37 9.85 2.11
CA VAL A 82 2.49 9.21 3.06
C VAL A 82 2.22 7.83 2.47
N VAL A 83 2.92 6.85 2.99
CA VAL A 83 2.69 5.46 2.57
C VAL A 83 1.26 5.12 2.97
N PRO A 84 0.38 4.81 2.02
CA PRO A 84 -1.02 4.58 2.31
C PRO A 84 -1.18 3.35 3.21
N ASN A 85 -2.11 3.40 4.13
CA ASN A 85 -2.53 2.21 4.89
C ASN A 85 -3.14 1.17 3.94
N LEU A 86 -2.94 -0.11 4.24
CA LEU A 86 -3.42 -1.21 3.41
C LEU A 86 -4.63 -1.89 4.04
N GLU A 87 -5.74 -1.91 3.30
CA GLU A 87 -6.94 -2.67 3.65
C GLU A 87 -7.11 -3.83 2.67
N LEU A 88 -7.06 -5.07 3.18
CA LEU A 88 -7.13 -6.31 2.41
C LEU A 88 -8.50 -6.95 2.58
N TYR A 89 -9.19 -7.21 1.49
CA TYR A 89 -10.41 -8.02 1.43
C TYR A 89 -10.09 -9.32 0.71
N LEU A 90 -10.29 -10.43 1.38
CA LEU A 90 -10.06 -11.75 0.84
C LEU A 90 -11.37 -12.55 0.85
N ASP A 91 -11.78 -12.96 -0.33
CA ASP A 91 -12.90 -13.87 -0.51
C ASP A 91 -12.51 -15.28 -0.04
N SER A 92 -13.35 -15.87 0.79
CA SER A 92 -13.23 -17.24 1.30
C SER A 92 -14.52 -18.04 1.05
N SER A 93 -15.22 -17.70 -0.01
CA SER A 93 -16.38 -18.45 -0.50
C SER A 93 -15.99 -19.87 -0.95
N MET A 94 -16.98 -20.71 -1.16
CA MET A 94 -16.80 -22.13 -1.50
C MET A 94 -16.04 -22.34 -2.82
N SER A 95 -16.06 -21.39 -3.75
CA SER A 95 -15.33 -21.43 -5.02
C SER A 95 -13.85 -21.09 -4.89
N MET A 96 -13.43 -20.54 -3.73
CA MET A 96 -12.06 -20.20 -3.46
C MET A 96 -11.27 -21.39 -2.88
N PRO A 97 -9.95 -21.51 -3.14
CA PRO A 97 -9.15 -22.59 -2.58
C PRO A 97 -9.06 -22.49 -1.04
N ASN A 98 -9.40 -23.55 -0.33
CA ASN A 98 -9.24 -23.64 1.13
C ASN A 98 -7.76 -23.62 1.52
N PRO A 99 -7.26 -22.59 2.22
CA PRO A 99 -5.84 -22.43 2.52
C PRO A 99 -5.30 -23.44 3.55
N THR A 100 -6.17 -24.18 4.23
CA THR A 100 -5.75 -25.23 5.19
C THR A 100 -5.62 -26.60 4.55
N GLU A 101 -6.12 -26.78 3.35
CA GLU A 101 -6.14 -28.05 2.62
C GLU A 101 -5.27 -28.01 1.35
N THR A 102 -5.27 -26.89 0.66
CA THR A 102 -4.55 -26.71 -0.60
C THR A 102 -3.78 -25.39 -0.62
N LEU A 103 -2.80 -25.28 -1.52
CA LEU A 103 -2.11 -23.99 -1.75
C LEU A 103 -3.08 -22.98 -2.34
N SER A 104 -3.43 -21.97 -1.57
CA SER A 104 -4.23 -20.82 -2.01
C SER A 104 -3.32 -19.67 -2.43
N LEU A 105 -3.18 -19.43 -3.73
CA LEU A 105 -2.46 -18.27 -4.24
C LEU A 105 -3.12 -16.93 -3.87
N PRO A 106 -4.46 -16.81 -3.78
CA PRO A 106 -5.10 -15.63 -3.23
C PRO A 106 -4.65 -15.30 -1.81
N VAL A 107 -4.61 -16.29 -0.92
CA VAL A 107 -4.09 -16.12 0.46
C VAL A 107 -2.62 -15.72 0.44
N LEU A 108 -1.79 -16.40 -0.35
CA LEU A 108 -0.36 -16.07 -0.50
C LEU A 108 -0.18 -14.63 -1.00
N SER A 109 -1.02 -14.18 -1.94
CA SER A 109 -1.02 -12.79 -2.42
C SER A 109 -1.26 -11.78 -1.29
N GLY A 110 -2.24 -12.10 -0.41
CA GLY A 110 -2.53 -11.30 0.78
C GLY A 110 -1.34 -11.21 1.74
N PHE A 111 -0.67 -12.34 2.00
CA PHE A 111 0.55 -12.38 2.84
C PHE A 111 1.68 -11.51 2.28
N VAL A 112 1.97 -11.64 0.98
CA VAL A 112 3.02 -10.84 0.32
C VAL A 112 2.68 -9.36 0.36
N ALA A 113 1.44 -8.97 0.05
CA ALA A 113 1.01 -7.57 0.08
C ALA A 113 1.09 -6.99 1.51
N ALA A 114 0.62 -7.73 2.52
CA ALA A 114 0.67 -7.31 3.91
C ALA A 114 2.11 -7.10 4.39
N LYS A 115 3.03 -8.04 4.10
CA LYS A 115 4.45 -7.89 4.46
C LYS A 115 5.09 -6.66 3.82
N LYS A 116 4.81 -6.42 2.54
CA LYS A 116 5.36 -5.27 1.81
C LYS A 116 4.88 -3.96 2.42
N ALA A 117 3.58 -3.81 2.65
CA ALA A 117 3.01 -2.62 3.28
C ALA A 117 3.55 -2.40 4.69
N HIS A 118 3.61 -3.47 5.49
CA HIS A 118 4.15 -3.42 6.85
C HIS A 118 5.60 -2.94 6.91
N ARG A 119 6.47 -3.42 6.02
CA ARG A 119 7.89 -2.98 5.95
C ARG A 119 8.04 -1.49 5.65
N LYS A 120 7.06 -0.89 5.00
CA LYS A 120 6.99 0.55 4.74
C LYS A 120 6.33 1.35 5.87
N GLY A 121 5.96 0.69 6.97
CA GLY A 121 5.36 1.32 8.13
C GLY A 121 3.85 1.52 8.05
N SER A 122 3.18 0.98 7.01
CA SER A 122 1.72 1.04 6.88
C SER A 122 1.02 0.29 8.01
N GLN A 123 -0.13 0.80 8.43
CA GLN A 123 -1.09 0.01 9.17
C GLN A 123 -1.86 -0.91 8.23
N LEU A 124 -2.28 -2.04 8.74
CA LEU A 124 -2.94 -3.09 8.00
C LEU A 124 -4.32 -3.36 8.60
N LYS A 125 -5.34 -3.47 7.76
CA LYS A 125 -6.65 -4.00 8.10
C LYS A 125 -6.93 -5.17 7.17
N SER A 126 -7.49 -6.26 7.67
CA SER A 126 -7.89 -7.38 6.82
C SER A 126 -9.32 -7.78 7.09
N VAL A 127 -10.04 -8.07 6.03
CA VAL A 127 -11.41 -8.54 6.04
C VAL A 127 -11.47 -9.82 5.23
N ASN A 128 -11.76 -10.92 5.90
CA ASN A 128 -12.03 -12.19 5.26
C ASN A 128 -13.55 -12.35 5.17
N PHE A 129 -14.09 -12.53 3.98
CA PHE A 129 -15.53 -12.53 3.76
C PHE A 129 -16.02 -13.71 2.92
N SER A 130 -17.29 -14.03 3.04
CA SER A 130 -17.97 -15.09 2.31
C SER A 130 -19.46 -14.74 2.15
N GLY A 131 -20.38 -15.60 2.61
CA GLY A 131 -21.83 -15.40 2.52
C GLY A 131 -22.35 -14.22 3.35
N ASP A 132 -23.66 -14.06 3.38
CA ASP A 132 -24.31 -13.01 4.15
C ASP A 132 -23.93 -13.09 5.63
N SER A 133 -23.49 -11.96 6.17
CA SER A 133 -23.01 -11.82 7.56
C SER A 133 -21.85 -12.77 7.94
N GLN A 134 -21.25 -13.46 6.96
CA GLN A 134 -20.10 -14.35 7.15
C GLN A 134 -18.81 -13.61 6.81
N TYR A 135 -18.35 -12.76 7.70
CA TYR A 135 -17.05 -12.10 7.56
C TYR A 135 -16.36 -11.93 8.91
N LYS A 136 -15.04 -11.87 8.85
CA LYS A 136 -14.18 -11.60 10.01
C LYS A 136 -13.31 -10.39 9.70
N VAL A 137 -13.36 -9.39 10.58
CA VAL A 137 -12.57 -8.18 10.48
C VAL A 137 -11.42 -8.25 11.47
N GLN A 138 -10.19 -8.08 10.99
CA GLN A 138 -9.05 -7.69 11.80
C GLN A 138 -8.90 -6.18 11.66
N PRO A 139 -9.17 -5.41 12.72
CA PRO A 139 -9.06 -3.94 12.67
C PRO A 139 -7.62 -3.49 12.44
N TRP A 140 -7.43 -2.21 12.17
CA TRP A 140 -6.12 -1.61 11.91
C TRP A 140 -5.07 -2.02 12.94
N THR A 141 -3.98 -2.56 12.46
CA THR A 141 -2.88 -3.08 13.29
C THR A 141 -1.55 -2.98 12.57
N ARG A 142 -0.45 -3.03 13.32
CA ARG A 142 0.91 -3.28 12.81
C ARG A 142 1.39 -4.70 13.13
N ASP A 143 0.55 -5.50 13.74
CA ASP A 143 0.85 -6.90 14.05
C ASP A 143 0.49 -7.80 12.86
N LEU A 144 1.50 -8.25 12.12
CA LEU A 144 1.33 -9.14 10.97
C LEU A 144 0.68 -10.46 11.34
N ASN A 145 0.94 -11.01 12.54
CA ASN A 145 0.38 -12.30 12.92
C ASN A 145 -1.15 -12.24 12.98
N LYS A 146 -1.72 -11.15 13.53
CA LYS A 146 -3.17 -10.95 13.57
C LYS A 146 -3.79 -10.87 12.18
N VAL A 147 -3.09 -10.20 11.25
CA VAL A 147 -3.52 -10.13 9.84
C VAL A 147 -3.49 -11.53 9.22
N PHE A 148 -2.41 -12.27 9.42
CA PHE A 148 -2.23 -13.61 8.88
C PHE A 148 -3.25 -14.61 9.42
N GLU A 149 -3.54 -14.56 10.73
CA GLU A 149 -4.61 -15.36 11.35
C GLU A 149 -5.97 -15.11 10.70
N ASN A 150 -6.24 -13.88 10.29
CA ASN A 150 -7.49 -13.54 9.60
C ASN A 150 -7.50 -14.03 8.15
N LEU A 151 -6.38 -13.92 7.42
CA LEU A 151 -6.29 -14.30 6.01
C LEU A 151 -6.41 -15.82 5.76
N VAL A 152 -6.08 -16.66 6.74
CA VAL A 152 -6.20 -18.13 6.61
C VAL A 152 -7.57 -18.69 7.03
N VAL A 153 -8.48 -17.84 7.48
CA VAL A 153 -9.86 -18.26 7.77
C VAL A 153 -10.56 -18.63 6.48
N PHE A 154 -11.32 -19.73 6.49
CA PHE A 154 -12.12 -20.17 5.36
C PHE A 154 -13.56 -20.41 5.80
N HIS A 155 -14.49 -19.60 5.27
CA HIS A 155 -15.89 -19.63 5.67
C HIS A 155 -16.73 -20.63 4.85
N ASN A 156 -16.33 -20.93 3.61
CA ASN A 156 -16.99 -21.91 2.73
C ASN A 156 -18.48 -21.61 2.46
N GLY A 157 -18.84 -20.34 2.34
CA GLY A 157 -20.20 -19.90 2.04
C GLY A 157 -20.36 -19.33 0.63
N GLY A 158 -21.37 -18.47 0.45
CA GLY A 158 -21.55 -17.68 -0.77
C GLY A 158 -20.56 -16.52 -0.86
N THR A 159 -20.89 -15.52 -1.71
CA THR A 159 -20.04 -14.32 -1.88
C THR A 159 -20.89 -13.07 -1.71
N VAL A 160 -20.83 -12.46 -0.53
CA VAL A 160 -21.44 -11.18 -0.22
C VAL A 160 -20.36 -10.25 0.33
N PHE A 161 -20.13 -9.14 -0.36
CA PHE A 161 -19.09 -8.19 0.03
C PHE A 161 -19.56 -7.32 1.21
N PRO A 162 -18.77 -7.17 2.29
CA PRO A 162 -19.16 -6.38 3.46
C PRO A 162 -18.95 -4.87 3.19
N ALA A 163 -19.82 -4.27 2.40
CA ALA A 163 -19.74 -2.91 1.92
C ALA A 163 -19.70 -1.85 3.04
N ASN A 164 -20.37 -2.10 4.15
CA ASN A 164 -20.38 -1.25 5.34
C ASN A 164 -18.98 -1.13 5.97
N VAL A 165 -18.23 -2.24 6.03
CA VAL A 165 -16.88 -2.28 6.61
C VAL A 165 -15.89 -1.43 5.80
N LEU A 166 -16.09 -1.34 4.47
CA LEU A 166 -15.25 -0.53 3.58
C LEU A 166 -15.34 0.97 3.91
N LEU A 167 -16.46 1.42 4.42
CA LEU A 167 -16.77 2.83 4.67
C LEU A 167 -16.45 3.31 6.10
N GLU A 168 -15.98 2.43 6.99
CA GLU A 168 -15.77 2.75 8.40
C GLU A 168 -14.65 3.77 8.64
N ASP A 169 -13.64 3.85 7.77
CA ASP A 169 -12.44 4.67 7.98
C ASP A 169 -12.23 5.72 6.88
N GLY A 170 -11.77 6.92 7.26
CA GLY A 170 -11.66 8.09 6.39
C GLY A 170 -10.28 8.44 5.86
N ASP A 171 -9.20 7.78 6.32
CA ASP A 171 -7.83 8.10 5.90
C ASP A 171 -7.53 7.58 4.49
N PRO A 172 -6.58 8.23 3.77
CA PRO A 172 -6.14 7.70 2.49
C PRO A 172 -5.63 6.27 2.65
N LYS A 173 -6.23 5.35 1.89
CA LYS A 173 -5.89 3.94 1.97
C LYS A 173 -5.82 3.29 0.59
N GLN A 174 -4.96 2.27 0.49
CA GLN A 174 -4.94 1.32 -0.60
C GLN A 174 -5.85 0.15 -0.21
N VAL A 175 -6.89 -0.08 -0.97
CA VAL A 175 -7.78 -1.24 -0.81
C VAL A 175 -7.45 -2.28 -1.86
N LEU A 176 -7.19 -3.51 -1.44
CA LEU A 176 -7.02 -4.67 -2.31
C LEU A 176 -8.15 -5.66 -2.04
N ILE A 177 -8.93 -5.99 -3.06
CA ILE A 177 -10.00 -6.98 -2.99
C ILE A 177 -9.60 -8.15 -3.89
N ILE A 178 -9.53 -9.36 -3.34
CA ILE A 178 -9.20 -10.58 -4.07
C ILE A 178 -10.42 -11.50 -4.01
N THR A 179 -11.05 -11.77 -5.15
CA THR A 179 -12.32 -12.50 -5.25
C THR A 179 -12.44 -13.22 -6.59
N ASP A 180 -13.32 -14.18 -6.69
CA ASP A 180 -13.75 -14.77 -7.96
C ASP A 180 -14.81 -13.95 -8.69
N SER A 181 -15.23 -12.82 -8.12
CA SER A 181 -16.17 -11.84 -8.70
C SER A 181 -17.65 -12.24 -8.76
N PHE A 182 -18.05 -13.35 -8.16
CA PHE A 182 -19.47 -13.73 -8.06
C PHE A 182 -20.17 -13.06 -6.86
N VAL A 183 -19.99 -11.75 -6.71
CA VAL A 183 -20.55 -10.99 -5.59
C VAL A 183 -22.08 -10.86 -5.73
N GLY A 184 -22.81 -11.29 -4.69
CA GLY A 184 -24.28 -11.27 -4.68
C GLY A 184 -24.88 -9.86 -4.56
N ASN A 185 -24.23 -8.96 -3.80
CA ASN A 185 -24.68 -7.60 -3.54
C ASN A 185 -23.95 -6.54 -4.39
N LYS A 186 -23.98 -6.69 -5.71
CA LYS A 186 -23.22 -5.87 -6.68
C LYS A 186 -23.45 -4.36 -6.54
N GLN A 187 -24.72 -3.95 -6.45
CA GLN A 187 -25.06 -2.53 -6.38
C GLN A 187 -24.52 -1.90 -5.09
N GLU A 188 -24.73 -2.53 -3.96
CA GLU A 188 -24.23 -2.08 -2.67
C GLU A 188 -22.69 -1.97 -2.66
N THR A 189 -22.01 -2.95 -3.26
CA THR A 189 -20.55 -2.95 -3.42
C THR A 189 -20.08 -1.77 -4.27
N ALA A 190 -20.73 -1.51 -5.40
CA ALA A 190 -20.41 -0.39 -6.28
C ALA A 190 -20.62 0.95 -5.57
N ASP A 191 -21.75 1.11 -4.89
CA ASP A 191 -22.07 2.34 -4.16
C ASP A 191 -21.06 2.62 -3.04
N ALA A 192 -20.64 1.58 -2.32
CA ALA A 192 -19.61 1.72 -1.28
C ALA A 192 -18.25 2.13 -1.86
N ILE A 193 -17.82 1.56 -2.97
CA ILE A 193 -16.57 1.94 -3.64
C ILE A 193 -16.63 3.39 -4.14
N ALA A 194 -17.71 3.78 -4.80
CA ALA A 194 -17.90 5.14 -5.28
C ALA A 194 -17.89 6.16 -4.14
N GLU A 195 -18.58 5.85 -3.05
CA GLU A 195 -18.61 6.69 -1.85
C GLU A 195 -17.24 6.81 -1.17
N LEU A 196 -16.49 5.71 -1.05
CA LEU A 196 -15.14 5.72 -0.51
C LEU A 196 -14.22 6.67 -1.31
N LYS A 197 -14.28 6.62 -2.64
CA LYS A 197 -13.50 7.50 -3.51
C LYS A 197 -13.96 8.95 -3.45
N ARG A 198 -15.26 9.18 -3.26
CA ARG A 198 -15.82 10.52 -3.08
C ARG A 198 -15.34 11.17 -1.78
N ARG A 199 -15.27 10.40 -0.68
CA ARG A 199 -14.81 10.88 0.63
C ARG A 199 -13.35 11.31 0.61
N ASN A 200 -12.51 10.55 -0.07
CA ASN A 200 -11.09 10.88 -0.18
C ASN A 200 -10.52 10.45 -1.53
N LYS A 201 -10.07 11.43 -2.32
CA LYS A 201 -9.46 11.20 -3.66
C LYS A 201 -8.14 10.41 -3.58
N GLY A 202 -7.51 10.35 -2.41
CA GLY A 202 -6.31 9.54 -2.16
C GLY A 202 -6.59 8.04 -2.00
N ASN A 203 -7.86 7.65 -1.82
CA ASN A 203 -8.23 6.25 -1.72
C ASN A 203 -8.10 5.55 -3.08
N ASN A 204 -7.40 4.42 -3.10
CA ASN A 204 -7.30 3.56 -4.26
C ASN A 204 -7.95 2.20 -3.97
N VAL A 205 -8.76 1.73 -4.91
CA VAL A 205 -9.41 0.41 -4.84
C VAL A 205 -8.99 -0.39 -6.05
N THR A 206 -8.32 -1.52 -5.80
CA THR A 206 -7.95 -2.48 -6.84
C THR A 206 -8.65 -3.80 -6.55
N VAL A 207 -9.40 -4.31 -7.52
CA VAL A 207 -10.10 -5.58 -7.45
C VAL A 207 -9.39 -6.59 -8.33
N TYR A 208 -8.94 -7.68 -7.76
CA TYR A 208 -8.38 -8.82 -8.46
C TYR A 208 -9.44 -9.91 -8.62
N SER A 209 -9.89 -10.08 -9.85
CA SER A 209 -10.90 -11.06 -10.24
C SER A 209 -10.25 -12.30 -10.81
N LEU A 210 -10.49 -13.47 -10.20
CA LEU A 210 -9.92 -14.75 -10.61
C LEU A 210 -10.58 -15.32 -11.86
N HIS A 211 -11.69 -14.76 -12.31
CA HIS A 211 -12.37 -15.15 -13.53
C HIS A 211 -12.49 -14.01 -14.53
N PRO A 212 -12.23 -14.26 -15.81
CA PRO A 212 -12.37 -13.26 -16.86
C PRO A 212 -13.86 -13.05 -17.24
N VAL A 213 -14.74 -12.81 -16.27
CA VAL A 213 -16.17 -12.70 -16.56
C VAL A 213 -16.56 -11.26 -16.83
N ASP A 214 -17.41 -11.04 -17.81
CA ASP A 214 -17.98 -9.78 -18.30
C ASP A 214 -18.77 -8.96 -17.26
N ASN A 215 -18.74 -9.34 -16.01
CA ASN A 215 -19.65 -8.86 -14.97
C ASN A 215 -19.00 -7.94 -13.93
N THR A 216 -17.87 -7.30 -14.26
CA THR A 216 -17.13 -6.42 -13.36
C THR A 216 -17.22 -4.94 -13.74
N ASP A 217 -17.99 -4.58 -14.76
CA ASP A 217 -18.13 -3.21 -15.21
C ASP A 217 -18.72 -2.29 -14.13
N TYR A 218 -19.59 -2.83 -13.27
CA TYR A 218 -20.13 -2.08 -12.13
C TYR A 218 -19.02 -1.61 -11.17
N LEU A 219 -17.96 -2.39 -10.99
CA LEU A 219 -16.79 -2.01 -10.16
C LEU A 219 -15.96 -0.91 -10.84
N ARG A 220 -15.72 -1.04 -12.16
CA ARG A 220 -15.01 -0.01 -12.93
C ARG A 220 -15.77 1.30 -12.94
N ASN A 221 -17.08 1.24 -13.16
CA ASN A 221 -17.96 2.41 -13.14
C ASN A 221 -17.98 3.09 -11.76
N ALA A 222 -17.81 2.31 -10.68
CA ALA A 222 -17.64 2.84 -9.31
C ALA A 222 -16.25 3.44 -9.05
N GLY A 223 -15.32 3.32 -10.02
CA GLY A 223 -13.97 3.89 -9.94
C GLY A 223 -12.91 2.95 -9.36
N ALA A 224 -13.17 1.64 -9.29
CA ALA A 224 -12.14 0.64 -8.97
C ALA A 224 -11.28 0.31 -10.19
N GLU A 225 -10.01 0.04 -9.94
CA GLU A 225 -9.15 -0.64 -10.91
C GLU A 225 -9.47 -2.14 -10.86
N VAL A 226 -9.91 -2.72 -11.98
CA VAL A 226 -10.24 -4.15 -12.03
C VAL A 226 -9.24 -4.89 -12.88
N VAL A 227 -8.61 -5.89 -12.28
CA VAL A 227 -7.55 -6.71 -12.86
C VAL A 227 -8.04 -8.15 -12.95
N HIS A 228 -8.16 -8.67 -14.16
CA HIS A 228 -8.55 -10.06 -14.40
C HIS A 228 -7.35 -10.96 -14.65
N GLY A 229 -7.48 -12.22 -14.31
CA GLY A 229 -6.50 -13.24 -14.64
C GLY A 229 -6.76 -14.57 -13.93
N THR A 230 -5.94 -15.55 -14.28
CA THR A 230 -5.87 -16.79 -13.50
C THR A 230 -5.30 -16.53 -12.11
N THR A 231 -5.44 -17.47 -11.19
CA THR A 231 -4.84 -17.37 -9.85
C THR A 231 -3.35 -17.04 -9.89
N THR A 232 -2.61 -17.63 -10.85
CA THR A 232 -1.18 -17.34 -11.03
C THR A 232 -0.92 -15.93 -11.55
N ASP A 233 -1.75 -15.46 -12.51
CA ASP A 233 -1.62 -14.11 -13.05
C ASP A 233 -1.94 -13.05 -11.99
N ILE A 234 -3.02 -13.29 -11.24
CA ILE A 234 -3.41 -12.42 -10.12
C ILE A 234 -2.30 -12.35 -9.09
N PHE A 235 -1.72 -13.48 -8.70
CA PHE A 235 -0.62 -13.51 -7.76
C PHE A 235 0.55 -12.60 -8.20
N LYS A 236 1.00 -12.72 -9.46
CA LYS A 236 2.03 -11.85 -10.03
C LYS A 236 1.63 -10.37 -10.04
N LYS A 237 0.38 -10.08 -10.37
CA LYS A 237 -0.14 -8.70 -10.44
C LYS A 237 -0.30 -8.06 -9.07
N VAL A 238 -0.74 -8.82 -8.04
CA VAL A 238 -0.79 -8.32 -6.65
C VAL A 238 0.61 -7.97 -6.14
N ILE A 239 1.61 -8.83 -6.41
CA ILE A 239 3.00 -8.54 -6.07
C ILE A 239 3.47 -7.27 -6.78
N GLY A 240 3.26 -7.15 -8.09
CA GLY A 240 3.62 -5.97 -8.86
C GLY A 240 2.93 -4.69 -8.38
N LYS A 241 1.64 -4.76 -8.02
CA LYS A 241 0.92 -3.61 -7.46
C LYS A 241 1.44 -3.21 -6.08
N ALA A 242 1.70 -4.18 -5.22
CA ALA A 242 2.32 -3.90 -3.92
C ALA A 242 3.72 -3.28 -4.08
N GLU A 243 4.47 -3.68 -5.10
CA GLU A 243 5.74 -3.04 -5.45
C GLU A 243 5.55 -1.60 -5.93
N GLU A 244 4.61 -1.36 -6.83
CA GLU A 244 4.31 -0.02 -7.32
C GLU A 244 3.94 0.94 -6.19
N VAL A 245 3.07 0.52 -5.28
CA VAL A 245 2.56 1.35 -4.18
C VAL A 245 3.58 1.53 -3.05
N TYR A 246 4.30 0.47 -2.69
CA TYR A 246 5.15 0.44 -1.49
C TYR A 246 6.65 0.43 -1.77
N ALA A 247 7.10 0.49 -3.03
CA ALA A 247 8.52 0.51 -3.38
C ALA A 247 9.10 1.90 -3.64
N ARG A 248 8.23 2.91 -3.72
CA ARG A 248 8.62 4.32 -3.95
C ARG A 248 9.30 4.96 -2.77
#